data_1ba3bc1d43810ed2b2bd0e41325249e9
#
_entry.id   1ba3bc1d43810ed2b2bd0e41325249e9
#
_cell.length_a   1.000
_cell.length_b   1.000
_cell.length_c   1.000
_cell.angle_alpha   90.00
_cell.angle_beta   90.00
_cell.angle_gamma   90.00
#
_symmetry.space_group_name_H-M   'P 1'
#
loop_
_entity.id
_entity.type
_entity.pdbx_description
1 polymer ?
#
loop_
_entity_poly.entity_id
_entity_poly.type
_entity_poly.pdbx_seq_one_letter_code
_entity_poly.pdbx_strand_id
1 'polypeptide(L)'
;LYSARVIPYRGSWLDSEFDPKDLVFVRIDRRRKLPATILLRALGYEAEEILEMFYDVNTFHVAKNGNYSMTLIPERLRGDVAAFDIKAGKKVIVEQGRRITARHIRELEEAKITALEIPPDYLFGRSLATNIVDTKTGEVIVECNTELTAEILDKLTEAGVTKIATLYTNELDCGSFIS
;
A
#
# COMPACT_ATOMS: atom_id res chain seq x y z
N LEU A 1 -20.34 2.16 13.31
CA LEU A 1 -20.04 2.95 12.11
C LEU A 1 -19.44 4.29 12.56
N TYR A 2 -18.28 4.64 12.03
CA TYR A 2 -17.67 5.93 12.30
C TYR A 2 -18.26 6.99 11.37
N SER A 3 -18.54 8.15 11.90
CA SER A 3 -19.00 9.30 11.13
C SER A 3 -18.38 10.58 11.68
N ALA A 4 -18.18 11.55 10.79
CA ALA A 4 -17.70 12.87 11.15
C ALA A 4 -18.49 13.93 10.38
N ARG A 5 -18.60 15.11 10.98
CA ARG A 5 -19.29 16.24 10.36
C ARG A 5 -18.40 17.48 10.42
N VAL A 6 -18.23 18.11 9.27
CA VAL A 6 -17.60 19.42 9.17
C VAL A 6 -18.70 20.48 9.06
N ILE A 7 -18.74 21.35 10.04
CA ILE A 7 -19.70 22.47 10.10
C ILE A 7 -18.91 23.75 9.82
N PRO A 8 -19.06 24.34 8.62
CA PRO A 8 -18.38 25.58 8.31
C PRO A 8 -19.04 26.76 9.05
N TYR A 9 -18.29 27.83 9.21
CA TYR A 9 -18.84 29.06 9.77
C TYR A 9 -19.97 29.64 8.89
N ARG A 10 -19.84 29.47 7.57
CA ARG A 10 -20.86 29.81 6.58
C ARG A 10 -20.79 28.82 5.42
N GLY A 11 -21.91 28.21 5.03
CA GLY A 11 -22.02 27.26 3.91
C GLY A 11 -22.67 25.95 4.31
N SER A 12 -22.64 24.99 3.40
CA SER A 12 -23.26 23.67 3.57
C SER A 12 -22.44 22.78 4.49
N TRP A 13 -23.11 21.92 5.22
CA TRP A 13 -22.46 20.92 6.06
C TRP A 13 -21.93 19.77 5.20
N LEU A 14 -20.76 19.24 5.60
CA LEU A 14 -20.17 18.05 5.02
C LEU A 14 -20.21 16.92 6.05
N ASP A 15 -20.99 15.89 5.76
CA ASP A 15 -21.04 14.66 6.56
C ASP A 15 -20.19 13.60 5.87
N SER A 16 -19.31 12.95 6.60
CA SER A 16 -18.56 11.76 6.16
C SER A 16 -18.96 10.56 7.02
N GLU A 17 -19.15 9.42 6.38
CA GLU A 17 -19.58 8.19 7.04
C GLU A 17 -18.93 6.98 6.37
N PHE A 18 -18.62 5.96 7.20
CA PHE A 18 -18.31 4.62 6.69
C PHE A 18 -19.61 3.87 6.43
N ASP A 19 -19.65 3.12 5.35
CA ASP A 19 -20.73 2.18 5.11
C ASP A 19 -20.43 0.79 5.73
N PRO A 20 -21.39 -0.16 5.69
CA PRO A 20 -21.15 -1.52 6.19
C PRO A 20 -20.07 -2.31 5.44
N LYS A 21 -19.59 -1.81 4.30
CA LYS A 21 -18.51 -2.38 3.50
C LYS A 21 -17.16 -1.70 3.76
N ASP A 22 -17.08 -0.88 4.82
CA ASP A 22 -15.89 -0.09 5.18
C ASP A 22 -15.43 0.92 4.12
N LEU A 23 -16.34 1.37 3.24
CA LEU A 23 -16.08 2.42 2.28
C LEU A 23 -16.47 3.79 2.83
N VAL A 24 -15.70 4.82 2.50
CA VAL A 24 -15.97 6.19 2.94
C VAL A 24 -16.88 6.92 1.96
N PHE A 25 -17.99 7.41 2.46
CA PHE A 25 -18.94 8.24 1.72
C PHE A 25 -19.06 9.63 2.32
N VAL A 26 -19.44 10.58 1.50
CA VAL A 26 -19.71 11.96 1.91
C VAL A 26 -21.12 12.39 1.49
N ARG A 27 -21.72 13.28 2.29
CA ARG A 27 -22.96 13.99 1.95
C ARG A 27 -22.71 15.48 2.10
N ILE A 28 -23.11 16.25 1.12
CA ILE A 28 -23.10 17.70 1.16
C ILE A 28 -24.52 18.17 1.38
N ASP A 29 -24.74 18.92 2.45
CA ASP A 29 -26.05 19.49 2.79
C ASP A 29 -27.16 18.43 2.91
N ARG A 30 -26.85 17.28 3.52
CA ARG A 30 -27.76 16.12 3.71
C ARG A 30 -28.35 15.52 2.43
N ARG A 31 -27.77 15.81 1.28
CA ARG A 31 -28.20 15.27 -0.02
C ARG A 31 -27.73 13.82 -0.18
N ARG A 32 -27.81 13.31 -1.42
CA ARG A 32 -27.38 11.96 -1.76
C ARG A 32 -25.91 11.71 -1.38
N LYS A 33 -25.61 10.56 -0.79
CA LYS A 33 -24.26 10.17 -0.48
C LYS A 33 -23.46 9.86 -1.75
N LEU A 34 -22.22 10.29 -1.77
CA LEU A 34 -21.25 10.10 -2.84
C LEU A 34 -20.00 9.45 -2.25
N PRO A 35 -19.25 8.63 -3.00
CA PRO A 35 -17.92 8.19 -2.59
C PRO A 35 -17.01 9.40 -2.26
N ALA A 36 -16.24 9.32 -1.19
CA ALA A 36 -15.37 10.41 -0.76
C ALA A 36 -14.32 10.79 -1.83
N THR A 37 -13.90 9.82 -2.64
CA THR A 37 -12.98 10.03 -3.76
C THR A 37 -13.52 10.99 -4.81
N ILE A 38 -14.83 11.02 -5.05
CA ILE A 38 -15.46 11.97 -5.99
C ILE A 38 -15.28 13.41 -5.48
N LEU A 39 -15.50 13.63 -4.17
CA LEU A 39 -15.29 14.95 -3.58
C LEU A 39 -13.82 15.38 -3.68
N LEU A 40 -12.87 14.47 -3.35
CA LEU A 40 -11.44 14.77 -3.41
C LEU A 40 -10.99 15.10 -4.84
N ARG A 41 -11.46 14.36 -5.83
CA ARG A 41 -11.21 14.66 -7.24
C ARG A 41 -11.81 16.00 -7.67
N ALA A 42 -12.99 16.33 -7.21
CA ALA A 42 -13.62 17.63 -7.48
C ALA A 42 -12.84 18.79 -6.83
N LEU A 43 -12.10 18.56 -5.75
CA LEU A 43 -11.18 19.51 -5.14
C LEU A 43 -9.84 19.64 -5.86
N GLY A 44 -9.59 18.79 -6.88
CA GLY A 44 -8.40 18.86 -7.73
C GLY A 44 -7.31 17.86 -7.39
N TYR A 45 -7.56 16.92 -6.47
CA TYR A 45 -6.58 15.87 -6.13
C TYR A 45 -6.55 14.76 -7.18
N GLU A 46 -5.37 14.39 -7.61
CA GLU A 46 -5.15 13.23 -8.46
C GLU A 46 -5.21 11.92 -7.66
N ALA A 47 -5.37 10.80 -8.38
CA ALA A 47 -5.52 9.49 -7.72
C ALA A 47 -4.31 9.12 -6.85
N GLU A 48 -3.09 9.40 -7.32
CA GLU A 48 -1.85 9.17 -6.55
C GLU A 48 -1.82 9.99 -5.27
N GLU A 49 -2.18 11.26 -5.33
CA GLU A 49 -2.21 12.16 -4.18
C GLU A 49 -3.22 11.69 -3.13
N ILE A 50 -4.40 11.20 -3.58
CA ILE A 50 -5.41 10.65 -2.68
C ILE A 50 -4.87 9.40 -1.98
N LEU A 51 -4.24 8.49 -2.71
CA LEU A 51 -3.66 7.28 -2.13
C LEU A 51 -2.54 7.61 -1.13
N GLU A 52 -1.68 8.58 -1.44
CA GLU A 52 -0.60 9.05 -0.55
C GLU A 52 -1.13 9.67 0.75
N MET A 53 -2.28 10.37 0.69
CA MET A 53 -2.91 10.95 1.89
C MET A 53 -3.42 9.91 2.88
N PHE A 54 -3.90 8.77 2.39
CA PHE A 54 -4.63 7.80 3.22
C PHE A 54 -3.85 6.53 3.52
N TYR A 55 -2.79 6.24 2.76
CA TYR A 55 -2.02 5.01 2.91
C TYR A 55 -0.53 5.27 3.00
N ASP A 56 0.10 4.51 3.85
CA ASP A 56 1.54 4.33 3.80
C ASP A 56 1.94 3.47 2.60
N VAL A 57 3.18 3.60 2.18
CA VAL A 57 3.72 2.92 1.00
C VAL A 57 4.79 1.91 1.41
N ASN A 58 4.72 0.72 0.85
CA ASN A 58 5.80 -0.26 0.86
C ASN A 58 6.59 -0.16 -0.44
N THR A 59 7.90 -0.11 -0.33
CA THR A 59 8.79 -0.04 -1.50
C THR A 59 9.43 -1.39 -1.75
N PHE A 60 9.30 -1.85 -2.99
CA PHE A 60 9.93 -3.07 -3.49
C PHE A 60 10.96 -2.72 -4.55
N HIS A 61 12.05 -3.46 -4.57
CA HIS A 61 13.11 -3.30 -5.55
C HIS A 61 13.24 -4.58 -6.37
N VAL A 62 13.39 -4.41 -7.68
CA VAL A 62 13.62 -5.49 -8.63
C VAL A 62 15.08 -5.50 -8.98
N ALA A 63 15.80 -6.56 -8.63
CA ALA A 63 17.20 -6.73 -8.99
C ALA A 63 17.33 -7.21 -10.45
N LYS A 64 18.48 -6.96 -11.05
CA LYS A 64 18.77 -7.37 -12.45
C LYS A 64 18.70 -8.88 -12.68
N ASN A 65 18.83 -9.67 -11.63
CA ASN A 65 18.71 -11.14 -11.65
C ASN A 65 17.26 -11.64 -11.50
N GLY A 66 16.27 -10.74 -11.48
CA GLY A 66 14.85 -11.08 -11.30
C GLY A 66 14.44 -11.34 -9.86
N ASN A 67 15.31 -11.12 -8.88
CA ASN A 67 14.95 -11.23 -7.46
C ASN A 67 14.26 -9.97 -6.99
N TYR A 68 13.29 -10.14 -6.09
CA TYR A 68 12.58 -9.04 -5.45
C TYR A 68 13.06 -8.86 -4.02
N SER A 69 13.16 -7.60 -3.61
CA SER A 69 13.44 -7.24 -2.22
C SER A 69 12.50 -6.13 -1.76
N MET A 70 12.16 -6.13 -0.49
CA MET A 70 11.31 -5.13 0.15
C MET A 70 12.16 -4.31 1.11
N THR A 71 11.97 -2.99 1.10
CA THR A 71 12.55 -2.12 2.14
C THR A 71 11.93 -2.50 3.48
N LEU A 72 12.78 -2.83 4.46
CA LEU A 72 12.33 -3.25 5.78
C LEU A 72 11.89 -2.05 6.61
N ILE A 73 10.64 -2.09 7.07
CA ILE A 73 10.11 -1.22 8.10
C ILE A 73 9.68 -2.10 9.26
N PRO A 74 10.52 -2.26 10.30
CA PRO A 74 10.33 -3.25 11.35
C PRO A 74 8.99 -3.11 12.08
N GLU A 75 8.55 -1.89 12.30
CA GLU A 75 7.31 -1.58 13.02
C GLU A 75 6.07 -2.17 12.34
N ARG A 76 6.05 -2.21 11.01
CA ARG A 76 4.94 -2.75 10.21
C ARG A 76 4.84 -4.26 10.26
N LEU A 77 5.93 -4.94 10.57
CA LEU A 77 5.96 -6.41 10.68
C LEU A 77 5.53 -6.92 12.05
N ARG A 78 5.47 -6.03 13.05
CA ARG A 78 5.15 -6.43 14.43
C ARG A 78 3.72 -6.94 14.54
N GLY A 79 3.58 -8.19 14.95
CA GLY A 79 2.28 -8.83 15.15
C GLY A 79 1.74 -9.57 13.95
N ASP A 80 2.31 -9.36 12.75
CA ASP A 80 1.94 -10.07 11.54
C ASP A 80 2.48 -11.51 11.54
N VAL A 81 1.89 -12.34 10.69
CA VAL A 81 2.38 -13.69 10.40
C VAL A 81 3.35 -13.62 9.23
N ALA A 82 4.54 -14.21 9.41
CA ALA A 82 5.54 -14.23 8.35
C ALA A 82 5.02 -15.01 7.13
N ALA A 83 4.85 -14.31 6.00
CA ALA A 83 4.42 -14.93 4.75
C ALA A 83 5.52 -15.74 4.08
N PHE A 84 6.78 -15.51 4.45
CA PHE A 84 7.97 -16.19 3.97
C PHE A 84 9.04 -16.20 5.06
N ASP A 85 10.11 -16.99 4.86
CA ASP A 85 11.23 -17.05 5.80
C ASP A 85 11.99 -15.71 5.82
N ILE A 86 11.98 -15.02 6.96
CA ILE A 86 12.73 -13.78 7.16
C ILE A 86 14.16 -14.14 7.58
N LYS A 87 15.12 -13.79 6.72
CA LYS A 87 16.53 -14.16 6.88
C LYS A 87 17.41 -12.94 7.13
N ALA A 88 18.36 -13.10 8.02
CA ALA A 88 19.49 -12.19 8.21
C ALA A 88 20.76 -12.85 7.65
N GLY A 89 21.06 -12.60 6.37
CA GLY A 89 22.12 -13.31 5.67
C GLY A 89 21.82 -14.81 5.58
N LYS A 90 22.62 -15.64 6.26
CA LYS A 90 22.42 -17.11 6.29
C LYS A 90 21.52 -17.60 7.43
N LYS A 91 21.19 -16.74 8.41
CA LYS A 91 20.38 -17.10 9.58
C LYS A 91 18.92 -16.80 9.34
N VAL A 92 18.05 -17.77 9.51
CA VAL A 92 16.59 -17.56 9.55
C VAL A 92 16.23 -17.01 10.92
N ILE A 93 15.62 -15.81 10.95
CA ILE A 93 15.15 -15.15 12.19
C ILE A 93 13.71 -15.55 12.47
N VAL A 94 12.86 -15.56 11.43
CA VAL A 94 11.45 -15.97 11.53
C VAL A 94 11.15 -16.94 10.41
N GLU A 95 10.64 -18.11 10.75
CA GLU A 95 10.15 -19.09 9.78
C GLU A 95 8.78 -18.71 9.24
N GLN A 96 8.49 -19.06 8.01
CA GLN A 96 7.18 -18.90 7.39
C GLN A 96 6.06 -19.42 8.29
N GLY A 97 4.96 -18.70 8.38
CA GLY A 97 3.78 -19.06 9.19
C GLY A 97 3.92 -18.73 10.69
N ARG A 98 5.06 -18.24 11.14
CA ARG A 98 5.24 -17.81 12.53
C ARG A 98 4.91 -16.34 12.73
N ARG A 99 4.34 -16.02 13.89
CA ARG A 99 4.06 -14.65 14.27
C ARG A 99 5.33 -13.88 14.59
N ILE A 100 5.46 -12.70 14.01
CA ILE A 100 6.61 -11.81 14.21
C ILE A 100 6.45 -11.09 15.55
N THR A 101 7.37 -11.35 16.46
CA THR A 101 7.37 -10.78 17.82
C THR A 101 8.32 -9.59 17.92
N ALA A 102 8.18 -8.80 19.00
CA ALA A 102 9.10 -7.70 19.29
C ALA A 102 10.57 -8.15 19.43
N ARG A 103 10.81 -9.41 19.81
CA ARG A 103 12.15 -9.99 19.86
C ARG A 103 12.74 -10.13 18.47
N HIS A 104 11.97 -10.64 17.51
CA HIS A 104 12.40 -10.79 16.13
C HIS A 104 12.71 -9.43 15.48
N ILE A 105 11.92 -8.41 15.81
CA ILE A 105 12.16 -7.05 15.33
C ILE A 105 13.52 -6.53 15.83
N ARG A 106 13.83 -6.70 17.11
CA ARG A 106 15.14 -6.31 17.66
C ARG A 106 16.30 -7.06 17.02
N GLU A 107 16.15 -8.35 16.78
CA GLU A 107 17.17 -9.16 16.08
C GLU A 107 17.41 -8.66 14.64
N LEU A 108 16.35 -8.19 13.94
CA LEU A 108 16.46 -7.59 12.61
C LEU A 108 17.15 -6.23 12.65
N GLU A 109 16.84 -5.40 13.63
CA GLU A 109 17.45 -4.08 13.85
C GLU A 109 18.93 -4.21 14.22
N GLU A 110 19.27 -5.13 15.13
CA GLU A 110 20.66 -5.41 15.54
C GLU A 110 21.50 -5.93 14.36
N ALA A 111 20.90 -6.75 13.47
CA ALA A 111 21.52 -7.22 12.24
C ALA A 111 21.65 -6.12 11.17
N LYS A 112 21.11 -4.89 11.41
CA LYS A 112 21.11 -3.75 10.48
C LYS A 112 20.60 -4.09 9.08
N ILE A 113 19.56 -4.91 9.03
CA ILE A 113 18.95 -5.28 7.75
C ILE A 113 18.02 -4.16 7.31
N THR A 114 18.25 -3.66 6.10
CA THR A 114 17.46 -2.59 5.48
C THR A 114 16.51 -3.10 4.41
N ALA A 115 16.73 -4.32 3.92
CA ALA A 115 15.91 -4.94 2.89
C ALA A 115 15.77 -6.45 3.14
N LEU A 116 14.61 -6.98 2.81
CA LEU A 116 14.29 -8.40 2.87
C LEU A 116 14.11 -8.94 1.46
N GLU A 117 14.71 -10.09 1.17
CA GLU A 117 14.38 -10.85 -0.04
C GLU A 117 12.99 -11.44 0.10
N ILE A 118 12.18 -11.27 -0.93
CA ILE A 118 10.80 -11.74 -0.96
C ILE A 118 10.55 -12.63 -2.18
N PRO A 119 9.68 -13.63 -2.07
CA PRO A 119 9.22 -14.38 -3.24
C PRO A 119 8.30 -13.50 -4.11
N PRO A 120 8.23 -13.73 -5.43
CA PRO A 120 7.34 -12.98 -6.35
C PRO A 120 5.87 -13.05 -5.91
N ASP A 121 5.43 -14.17 -5.39
CA ASP A 121 4.06 -14.43 -4.94
C ASP A 121 3.62 -13.47 -3.83
N TYR A 122 4.56 -12.91 -3.07
CA TYR A 122 4.28 -11.93 -2.02
C TYR A 122 3.78 -10.59 -2.57
N LEU A 123 4.07 -10.29 -3.84
CA LEU A 123 3.61 -9.07 -4.52
C LEU A 123 2.19 -9.21 -5.07
N PHE A 124 1.69 -10.42 -5.29
CA PHE A 124 0.37 -10.64 -5.86
C PHE A 124 -0.73 -10.14 -4.92
N GLY A 125 -1.76 -9.54 -5.49
CA GLY A 125 -2.90 -8.98 -4.75
C GLY A 125 -2.62 -7.63 -4.07
N ARG A 126 -1.41 -7.06 -4.20
CA ARG A 126 -1.10 -5.73 -3.69
C ARG A 126 -1.43 -4.68 -4.74
N SER A 127 -1.96 -3.54 -4.29
CA SER A 127 -2.29 -2.42 -5.16
C SER A 127 -1.13 -1.45 -5.28
N LEU A 128 -0.88 -0.95 -6.48
CA LEU A 128 0.14 0.06 -6.74
C LEU A 128 -0.22 1.39 -6.06
N ALA A 129 0.75 2.02 -5.42
CA ALA A 129 0.61 3.33 -4.80
C ALA A 129 0.76 4.47 -5.82
N THR A 130 1.59 4.27 -6.83
CA THR A 130 1.93 5.28 -7.84
C THR A 130 1.82 4.70 -9.24
N ASN A 131 1.63 5.59 -10.25
CA ASN A 131 1.72 5.18 -11.64
C ASN A 131 3.15 4.74 -11.96
N ILE A 132 3.28 3.67 -12.72
CA ILE A 132 4.58 3.22 -13.22
C ILE A 132 4.73 3.70 -14.65
N VAL A 133 5.73 4.53 -14.86
CA VAL A 133 6.02 5.20 -16.13
C VAL A 133 7.27 4.60 -16.75
N ASP A 134 7.23 4.35 -18.06
CA ASP A 134 8.43 4.00 -18.82
C ASP A 134 9.38 5.21 -18.85
N THR A 135 10.57 5.02 -18.31
CA THR A 135 11.59 6.08 -18.24
C THR A 135 12.10 6.53 -19.62
N LYS A 136 11.87 5.77 -20.66
CA LYS A 136 12.31 6.05 -22.04
C LYS A 136 11.25 6.78 -22.85
N THR A 137 10.00 6.37 -22.74
CA THR A 137 8.89 6.91 -23.54
C THR A 137 8.07 7.95 -22.78
N GLY A 138 8.09 7.94 -21.44
CA GLY A 138 7.23 8.76 -20.59
C GLY A 138 5.78 8.28 -20.52
N GLU A 139 5.47 7.13 -21.13
CA GLU A 139 4.13 6.57 -21.10
C GLU A 139 3.87 5.79 -19.81
N VAL A 140 2.64 5.85 -19.31
CA VAL A 140 2.20 5.07 -18.14
C VAL A 140 2.04 3.62 -18.55
N ILE A 141 2.84 2.74 -17.95
CA ILE A 141 2.79 1.28 -18.20
C ILE A 141 1.64 0.67 -17.40
N VAL A 142 1.53 1.05 -16.11
CA VAL A 142 0.49 0.59 -15.20
C VAL A 142 0.06 1.77 -14.33
N GLU A 143 -1.25 1.97 -14.22
CA GLU A 143 -1.82 3.02 -13.38
C GLU A 143 -1.77 2.67 -11.88
N CYS A 144 -1.79 3.70 -11.03
CA CYS A 144 -1.93 3.53 -9.59
C CYS A 144 -3.26 2.82 -9.24
N ASN A 145 -3.33 2.25 -8.05
CA ASN A 145 -4.46 1.45 -7.58
C ASN A 145 -4.74 0.18 -8.40
N THR A 146 -3.84 -0.23 -9.29
CA THR A 146 -3.94 -1.50 -10.01
C THR A 146 -3.37 -2.62 -9.16
N GLU A 147 -4.11 -3.72 -9.05
CA GLU A 147 -3.67 -4.92 -8.34
C GLU A 147 -2.57 -5.62 -9.13
N LEU A 148 -1.49 -5.98 -8.43
CA LEU A 148 -0.36 -6.69 -9.03
C LEU A 148 -0.71 -8.14 -9.32
N THR A 149 -0.55 -8.53 -10.58
CA THR A 149 -0.67 -9.91 -11.05
C THR A 149 0.64 -10.37 -11.67
N ALA A 150 0.78 -11.67 -11.93
CA ALA A 150 1.96 -12.22 -12.60
C ALA A 150 2.22 -11.54 -13.95
N GLU A 151 1.17 -11.32 -14.74
CA GLU A 151 1.26 -10.66 -16.05
C GLU A 151 1.76 -9.22 -15.95
N ILE A 152 1.34 -8.49 -14.91
CA ILE A 152 1.79 -7.11 -14.68
C ILE A 152 3.26 -7.10 -14.24
N LEU A 153 3.68 -8.01 -13.36
CA LEU A 153 5.08 -8.14 -12.96
C LEU A 153 6.00 -8.46 -14.14
N ASP A 154 5.56 -9.33 -15.05
CA ASP A 154 6.31 -9.64 -16.27
C ASP A 154 6.47 -8.39 -17.15
N LYS A 155 5.40 -7.62 -17.37
CA LYS A 155 5.45 -6.35 -18.11
C LYS A 155 6.41 -5.34 -17.46
N LEU A 156 6.40 -5.23 -16.13
CA LEU A 156 7.28 -4.32 -15.41
C LEU A 156 8.75 -4.75 -15.52
N THR A 157 9.01 -6.05 -15.51
CA THR A 157 10.36 -6.61 -15.67
C THR A 157 10.89 -6.37 -17.08
N GLU A 158 10.06 -6.59 -18.10
CA GLU A 158 10.41 -6.31 -19.51
C GLU A 158 10.68 -4.82 -19.77
N ALA A 159 9.92 -3.93 -19.12
CA ALA A 159 10.12 -2.49 -19.18
C ALA A 159 11.37 -2.01 -18.42
N GLY A 160 12.03 -2.90 -17.67
CA GLY A 160 13.21 -2.58 -16.90
C GLY A 160 12.95 -1.76 -15.63
N VAL A 161 11.75 -1.86 -15.08
CA VAL A 161 11.38 -1.18 -13.82
C VAL A 161 12.15 -1.80 -12.67
N THR A 162 12.81 -0.95 -11.88
CA THR A 162 13.66 -1.37 -10.74
C THR A 162 13.02 -1.12 -9.39
N LYS A 163 11.97 -0.29 -9.32
CA LYS A 163 11.30 0.09 -8.08
C LYS A 163 9.79 0.04 -8.26
N ILE A 164 9.11 -0.63 -7.33
CA ILE A 164 7.66 -0.74 -7.28
C ILE A 164 7.20 -0.23 -5.91
N ALA A 165 6.24 0.69 -5.90
CA ALA A 165 5.61 1.19 -4.68
C ALA A 165 4.19 0.63 -4.58
N THR A 166 3.86 -0.02 -3.46
CA THR A 166 2.53 -0.55 -3.22
C THR A 166 1.91 0.06 -1.97
N LEU A 167 0.60 0.08 -1.90
CA LEU A 167 -0.12 0.51 -0.71
C LEU A 167 0.12 -0.46 0.44
N TYR A 168 0.34 0.08 1.62
CA TYR A 168 0.35 -0.71 2.85
C TYR A 168 -1.08 -0.83 3.38
N THR A 169 -1.61 -2.03 3.35
CA THR A 169 -2.91 -2.37 3.92
C THR A 169 -2.75 -3.54 4.88
N ASN A 170 -3.52 -3.53 5.97
CA ASN A 170 -3.60 -4.63 6.91
C ASN A 170 -5.06 -4.90 7.30
N GLU A 171 -5.33 -6.00 7.97
CA GLU A 171 -6.69 -6.38 8.37
C GLU A 171 -7.19 -5.68 9.64
N LEU A 172 -6.32 -4.96 10.36
CA LEU A 172 -6.62 -4.39 11.67
C LEU A 172 -7.07 -2.94 11.62
N ASP A 173 -6.28 -2.06 11.01
CA ASP A 173 -6.46 -0.62 11.05
C ASP A 173 -6.26 0.10 9.71
N CYS A 174 -5.65 -0.53 8.73
CA CYS A 174 -5.41 0.00 7.39
C CYS A 174 -6.10 -0.83 6.30
N GLY A 175 -7.43 -0.91 6.32
CA GLY A 175 -8.22 -1.56 5.28
C GLY A 175 -8.31 -0.73 3.98
N SER A 176 -8.77 -1.34 2.90
CA SER A 176 -8.91 -0.69 1.58
C SER A 176 -10.18 0.18 1.49
N PHE A 177 -10.31 1.19 2.36
CA PHE A 177 -11.52 2.02 2.48
C PHE A 177 -11.65 3.14 1.45
N ILE A 178 -10.60 3.45 0.70
CA ILE A 178 -10.55 4.50 -0.34
C ILE A 178 -10.10 3.95 -1.70
N SER A 179 -9.36 2.83 -1.71
CA SER A 179 -8.82 2.21 -2.94
C SER A 179 -9.87 1.55 -3.82
#